data_04146c8aab70eb15a0603fd6b0c44e13
#
_entry.id   04146c8aab70eb15a0603fd6b0c44e13
#
_cell.length_a   1.000
_cell.length_b   1.000
_cell.length_c   1.000
_cell.angle_alpha   90.00
_cell.angle_beta   90.00
_cell.angle_gamma   90.00
#
_symmetry.space_group_name_H-M   'P 1'
#
loop_
_entity.id
_entity.type
_entity.pdbx_description
1 polymer ?
#
loop_
_entity_poly.entity_id
_entity_poly.type
_entity_poly.pdbx_seq_one_letter_code
_entity_poly.pdbx_strand_id
1 'polypeptide(L)'
;GKVSTVTINLDGKEVEVPAGINLVEAAAIHGTEVPHYCYHPQLSVAGNCRMCLVEMGTPMRDRGTGEPVLDNNGVQKIGWIPKPVIGCGTNVSAGMHVKTTSSMVTDSREGIMEFLLVNHPLDCPICDQAGECRLQEFATDYGRGYSRYVERKNVKPKRTRLGPRVTLDDERCILCSRCIRFC
;
A
#
# COMPACT_ATOMS: atom_id res chain seq x y z
N GLY A 1 9.01 -21.98 -19.54
CA GLY A 1 8.44 -20.97 -20.42
C GLY A 1 9.07 -19.61 -20.11
N LYS A 2 9.34 -18.77 -21.11
CA LYS A 2 9.81 -17.40 -20.89
C LYS A 2 8.72 -16.64 -20.16
N VAL A 3 9.02 -16.08 -18.99
CA VAL A 3 8.13 -15.14 -18.29
C VAL A 3 8.06 -13.90 -19.17
N SER A 4 6.87 -13.51 -19.61
CA SER A 4 6.68 -12.24 -20.33
C SER A 4 6.96 -11.08 -19.38
N THR A 5 7.72 -10.09 -19.85
CA THR A 5 8.03 -8.88 -19.09
C THR A 5 7.37 -7.66 -19.70
N VAL A 6 7.19 -6.63 -18.91
CA VAL A 6 6.69 -5.32 -19.35
C VAL A 6 7.59 -4.23 -18.77
N THR A 7 7.75 -3.15 -19.52
CA THR A 7 8.47 -1.96 -19.04
C THR A 7 7.49 -0.98 -18.43
N ILE A 8 7.79 -0.50 -17.23
CA ILE A 8 7.07 0.55 -16.54
C ILE A 8 8.02 1.67 -16.12
N ASN A 9 7.49 2.85 -15.85
CA ASN A 9 8.25 3.94 -15.24
C ASN A 9 7.94 3.97 -13.73
N LEU A 10 8.95 3.66 -12.91
CA LEU A 10 8.85 3.68 -11.46
C LEU A 10 9.67 4.86 -10.91
N ASP A 11 9.00 5.87 -10.35
CA ASP A 11 9.63 7.08 -9.80
C ASP A 11 10.61 7.77 -10.78
N GLY A 12 10.24 7.82 -12.05
CA GLY A 12 11.03 8.45 -13.10
C GLY A 12 12.08 7.53 -13.77
N LYS A 13 12.20 6.28 -13.34
CA LYS A 13 13.12 5.29 -13.93
C LYS A 13 12.36 4.23 -14.72
N GLU A 14 12.79 3.94 -15.92
CA GLU A 14 12.28 2.78 -16.66
C GLU A 14 12.84 1.50 -16.08
N VAL A 15 11.94 0.57 -15.76
CA VAL A 15 12.27 -0.73 -15.17
C VAL A 15 11.47 -1.84 -15.85
N GLU A 16 12.12 -2.99 -16.02
CA GLU A 16 11.50 -4.18 -16.61
C GLU A 16 11.01 -5.11 -15.48
N VAL A 17 9.75 -5.49 -15.50
CA VAL A 17 9.12 -6.32 -14.48
C VAL A 17 8.33 -7.46 -15.11
N PRO A 18 8.14 -8.59 -14.42
CA PRO A 18 7.26 -9.67 -14.89
C PRO A 18 5.84 -9.16 -15.13
N ALA A 19 5.24 -9.56 -16.25
CA ALA A 19 3.85 -9.21 -16.54
C ALA A 19 2.89 -9.88 -15.55
N GLY A 20 1.83 -9.17 -15.17
CA GLY A 20 0.75 -9.70 -14.34
C GLY A 20 0.99 -9.62 -12.83
N ILE A 21 2.17 -9.23 -12.36
CA ILE A 21 2.40 -8.96 -10.94
C ILE A 21 1.78 -7.62 -10.53
N ASN A 22 1.56 -7.42 -9.24
CA ASN A 22 1.03 -6.16 -8.72
C ASN A 22 2.17 -5.12 -8.49
N LEU A 23 1.79 -3.86 -8.27
CA LEU A 23 2.76 -2.77 -8.10
C LEU A 23 3.62 -2.88 -6.84
N VAL A 24 3.14 -3.55 -5.78
CA VAL A 24 3.94 -3.79 -4.56
C VAL A 24 5.10 -4.73 -4.87
N GLU A 25 4.84 -5.82 -5.58
CA GLU A 25 5.87 -6.77 -6.00
C GLU A 25 6.82 -6.16 -7.04
N ALA A 26 6.27 -5.44 -8.01
CA ALA A 26 7.07 -4.76 -9.04
C ALA A 26 8.06 -3.76 -8.44
N ALA A 27 7.62 -2.95 -7.48
CA ALA A 27 8.47 -2.01 -6.78
C ALA A 27 9.56 -2.72 -5.95
N ALA A 28 9.19 -3.79 -5.23
CA ALA A 28 10.11 -4.55 -4.39
C ALA A 28 11.26 -5.20 -5.20
N ILE A 29 11.01 -5.71 -6.40
CA ILE A 29 12.04 -6.27 -7.30
C ILE A 29 13.13 -5.22 -7.60
N HIS A 30 12.77 -3.94 -7.64
CA HIS A 30 13.70 -2.85 -7.92
C HIS A 30 14.15 -2.09 -6.66
N GLY A 31 14.00 -2.69 -5.47
CA GLY A 31 14.49 -2.15 -4.21
C GLY A 31 13.66 -0.99 -3.65
N THR A 32 12.47 -0.73 -4.21
CA THR A 32 11.55 0.28 -3.70
C THR A 32 10.48 -0.38 -2.83
N GLU A 33 10.46 -0.06 -1.54
CA GLU A 33 9.41 -0.55 -0.66
C GLU A 33 8.13 0.27 -0.80
N VAL A 34 7.03 -0.40 -1.15
CA VAL A 34 5.67 0.14 -1.02
C VAL A 34 5.08 -0.44 0.26
N PRO A 35 4.88 0.38 1.32
CA PRO A 35 4.43 -0.12 2.63
C PRO A 35 3.05 -0.75 2.54
N HIS A 36 2.83 -1.83 3.28
CA HIS A 36 1.55 -2.54 3.29
C HIS A 36 1.38 -3.40 4.55
N TYR A 37 0.14 -3.64 4.95
CA TYR A 37 -0.19 -4.55 6.07
C TYR A 37 -1.02 -5.75 5.61
N CYS A 38 -2.12 -5.50 4.90
CA CYS A 38 -3.05 -6.58 4.55
C CYS A 38 -2.55 -7.49 3.42
N TYR A 39 -1.72 -6.98 2.52
CA TYR A 39 -1.18 -7.74 1.42
C TYR A 39 -0.17 -8.81 1.88
N HIS A 40 -0.28 -9.99 1.28
CA HIS A 40 0.69 -11.07 1.37
C HIS A 40 0.64 -11.87 0.06
N PRO A 41 1.79 -12.24 -0.55
CA PRO A 41 1.82 -12.86 -1.88
C PRO A 41 1.10 -14.22 -1.96
N GLN A 42 0.95 -14.92 -0.84
CA GLN A 42 0.27 -16.21 -0.76
C GLN A 42 -1.19 -16.13 -0.32
N LEU A 43 -1.74 -14.93 -0.12
CA LEU A 43 -3.13 -14.73 0.27
C LEU A 43 -3.88 -13.92 -0.78
N SER A 44 -5.20 -14.09 -0.82
CA SER A 44 -6.04 -13.25 -1.68
C SER A 44 -5.88 -11.76 -1.33
N VAL A 45 -5.97 -10.89 -2.33
CA VAL A 45 -5.86 -9.45 -2.14
C VAL A 45 -7.11 -8.91 -1.45
N ALA A 46 -6.93 -8.27 -0.29
CA ALA A 46 -8.02 -7.62 0.45
C ALA A 46 -8.15 -6.12 0.15
N GLY A 47 -7.03 -5.42 -0.03
CA GLY A 47 -7.00 -3.98 -0.31
C GLY A 47 -7.57 -3.09 0.80
N ASN A 48 -7.72 -3.58 2.03
CA ASN A 48 -8.43 -2.91 3.12
C ASN A 48 -7.54 -2.00 3.98
N CYS A 49 -6.24 -2.26 4.11
CA CYS A 49 -5.37 -1.40 4.92
C CYS A 49 -5.03 -0.06 4.28
N ARG A 50 -5.09 0.04 2.96
CA ARG A 50 -4.79 1.24 2.14
C ARG A 50 -3.35 1.77 2.25
N MET A 51 -2.47 1.15 3.00
CA MET A 51 -1.11 1.64 3.19
C MET A 51 -0.26 1.62 1.90
N CYS A 52 -0.59 0.73 0.95
CA CYS A 52 0.09 0.57 -0.34
C CYS A 52 -0.37 1.55 -1.44
N LEU A 53 -0.93 2.70 -1.07
CA LEU A 53 -1.35 3.71 -2.05
C LEU A 53 -0.16 4.28 -2.82
N VAL A 54 -0.34 4.41 -4.13
CA VAL A 54 0.62 5.01 -5.08
C VAL A 54 -0.12 5.86 -6.10
N GLU A 55 0.53 6.83 -6.73
CA GLU A 55 0.01 7.47 -7.94
C GLU A 55 0.29 6.60 -9.16
N MET A 56 -0.67 6.51 -10.03
CA MET A 56 -0.56 5.77 -11.28
C MET A 56 -1.04 6.60 -12.47
N GLY A 57 -0.29 6.53 -13.54
CA GLY A 57 -0.65 7.09 -14.83
C GLY A 57 -0.38 6.11 -15.97
N THR A 58 -1.08 6.29 -17.06
CA THR A 58 -0.88 5.49 -18.27
C THR A 58 -0.67 6.39 -19.48
N PRO A 59 0.09 5.94 -20.50
CA PRO A 59 0.26 6.67 -21.75
C PRO A 59 -1.10 6.97 -22.38
N MET A 60 -1.36 8.24 -22.66
CA MET A 60 -2.61 8.66 -23.27
C MET A 60 -2.66 8.28 -24.75
N ARG A 61 -3.80 7.76 -25.18
CA ARG A 61 -4.12 7.50 -26.57
C ARG A 61 -5.44 8.18 -26.92
N ASP A 62 -5.54 8.67 -28.14
CA ASP A 62 -6.81 9.19 -28.66
C ASP A 62 -7.84 8.07 -28.75
N ARG A 63 -9.05 8.33 -28.28
CA ARG A 63 -10.13 7.32 -28.20
C ARG A 63 -10.69 6.90 -29.56
N GLY A 64 -10.57 7.77 -30.59
CA GLY A 64 -11.10 7.50 -31.91
C GLY A 64 -10.10 6.84 -32.83
N THR A 65 -8.83 7.30 -32.81
CA THR A 65 -7.78 6.85 -33.72
C THR A 65 -6.83 5.82 -33.10
N GLY A 66 -6.76 5.74 -31.75
CA GLY A 66 -5.79 4.90 -31.04
C GLY A 66 -4.37 5.46 -31.05
N GLU A 67 -4.15 6.60 -31.71
CA GLU A 67 -2.84 7.26 -31.82
C GLU A 67 -2.36 7.82 -30.46
N PRO A 68 -1.05 7.84 -30.19
CA PRO A 68 -0.52 8.47 -28.99
C PRO A 68 -0.79 9.97 -28.96
N VAL A 69 -1.32 10.45 -27.83
CA VAL A 69 -1.48 11.91 -27.61
C VAL A 69 -0.15 12.49 -27.17
N LEU A 70 0.40 13.41 -27.97
CA LEU A 70 1.69 14.04 -27.69
C LEU A 70 1.52 15.42 -27.04
N ASP A 71 2.52 15.84 -26.31
CA ASP A 71 2.64 17.21 -25.81
C ASP A 71 3.27 18.12 -26.86
N ASN A 72 3.49 19.40 -26.50
CA ASN A 72 4.09 20.40 -27.41
C ASN A 72 5.55 20.08 -27.79
N ASN A 73 6.21 19.16 -27.10
CA ASN A 73 7.58 18.70 -27.33
C ASN A 73 7.65 17.35 -28.06
N GLY A 74 6.50 16.78 -28.47
CA GLY A 74 6.43 15.49 -29.15
C GLY A 74 6.53 14.29 -28.21
N VAL A 75 6.42 14.49 -26.89
CA VAL A 75 6.46 13.42 -25.88
C VAL A 75 5.03 12.94 -25.60
N GLN A 76 4.86 11.62 -25.50
CA GLN A 76 3.55 11.06 -25.18
C GLN A 76 3.05 11.50 -23.80
N LYS A 77 1.86 12.06 -23.75
CA LYS A 77 1.24 12.50 -22.49
C LYS A 77 0.88 11.31 -21.62
N ILE A 78 1.06 11.47 -20.31
CA ILE A 78 0.63 10.52 -19.31
C ILE A 78 -0.66 11.00 -18.66
N GLY A 79 -1.69 10.17 -18.75
CA GLY A 79 -2.96 10.39 -18.07
C GLY A 79 -2.87 9.88 -16.64
N TRP A 80 -2.66 10.80 -15.70
CA TRP A 80 -2.61 10.47 -14.28
C TRP A 80 -4.01 10.29 -13.71
N ILE A 81 -4.20 9.24 -12.90
CA ILE A 81 -5.45 9.06 -12.14
C ILE A 81 -5.48 10.13 -11.03
N PRO A 82 -6.60 10.87 -10.88
CA PRO A 82 -6.65 12.03 -9.96
C PRO A 82 -6.70 11.66 -8.46
N LYS A 83 -6.60 10.38 -8.14
CA LYS A 83 -6.57 9.84 -6.77
C LYS A 83 -5.60 8.67 -6.69
N PRO A 84 -4.99 8.42 -5.52
CA PRO A 84 -4.07 7.30 -5.38
C PRO A 84 -4.81 5.95 -5.52
N VAL A 85 -4.10 4.96 -6.02
CA VAL A 85 -4.59 3.59 -6.20
C VAL A 85 -3.91 2.62 -5.24
N ILE A 86 -4.56 1.50 -4.93
CA ILE A 86 -3.95 0.44 -4.11
C ILE A 86 -2.92 -0.35 -4.93
N GLY A 87 -1.65 -0.27 -4.57
CA GLY A 87 -0.58 -0.97 -5.30
C GLY A 87 -0.72 -2.49 -5.28
N CYS A 88 -1.20 -3.06 -4.16
CA CYS A 88 -1.40 -4.51 -4.05
C CYS A 88 -2.53 -5.08 -4.94
N GLY A 89 -3.48 -4.25 -5.33
CA GLY A 89 -4.61 -4.64 -6.20
C GLY A 89 -4.50 -4.10 -7.63
N THR A 90 -3.38 -3.49 -7.98
CA THR A 90 -3.15 -2.93 -9.32
C THR A 90 -2.01 -3.68 -9.97
N ASN A 91 -2.32 -4.43 -11.05
CA ASN A 91 -1.32 -5.16 -11.81
C ASN A 91 -0.60 -4.23 -12.79
N VAL A 92 0.67 -4.54 -13.04
CA VAL A 92 1.50 -3.80 -13.98
C VAL A 92 0.99 -3.95 -15.42
N SER A 93 1.12 -2.87 -16.18
CA SER A 93 0.87 -2.87 -17.63
C SER A 93 1.97 -2.09 -18.35
N ALA A 94 2.22 -2.41 -19.61
CA ALA A 94 3.25 -1.79 -20.40
C ALA A 94 3.08 -0.25 -20.48
N GLY A 95 4.16 0.46 -20.25
CA GLY A 95 4.19 1.94 -20.28
C GLY A 95 3.53 2.61 -19.08
N MET A 96 3.09 1.87 -18.06
CA MET A 96 2.54 2.44 -16.83
C MET A 96 3.57 3.31 -16.11
N HIS A 97 3.13 4.45 -15.60
CA HIS A 97 3.92 5.33 -14.75
C HIS A 97 3.43 5.25 -13.32
N VAL A 98 4.35 5.11 -12.37
CA VAL A 98 4.04 4.95 -10.95
C VAL A 98 4.91 5.91 -10.15
N LYS A 99 4.31 6.63 -9.20
CA LYS A 99 5.03 7.42 -8.20
C LYS A 99 4.73 6.88 -6.82
N THR A 100 5.77 6.56 -6.08
CA THR A 100 5.69 5.99 -4.73
C THR A 100 5.92 7.00 -3.61
N THR A 101 6.42 8.20 -3.94
CA THR A 101 6.86 9.23 -2.98
C THR A 101 6.34 10.63 -3.27
N SER A 102 5.31 10.78 -4.10
CA SER A 102 4.69 12.09 -4.35
C SER A 102 4.01 12.65 -3.10
N SER A 103 3.74 13.97 -3.08
CA SER A 103 3.01 14.61 -1.97
C SER A 103 1.66 13.95 -1.71
N MET A 104 0.89 13.64 -2.77
CA MET A 104 -0.38 12.93 -2.65
C MET A 104 -0.23 11.57 -1.96
N VAL A 105 0.81 10.82 -2.28
CA VAL A 105 1.10 9.51 -1.66
C VAL A 105 1.51 9.68 -0.21
N THR A 106 2.39 10.65 0.08
CA THR A 106 2.87 10.94 1.45
C THR A 106 1.71 11.35 2.35
N ASP A 107 0.91 12.32 1.93
CA ASP A 107 -0.25 12.79 2.69
C ASP A 107 -1.28 11.67 2.94
N SER A 108 -1.47 10.80 1.93
CA SER A 108 -2.35 9.65 2.06
C SER A 108 -1.84 8.64 3.11
N ARG A 109 -0.55 8.34 3.10
CA ARG A 109 0.06 7.41 4.09
C ARG A 109 0.04 7.97 5.49
N GLU A 110 0.33 9.28 5.66
CA GLU A 110 0.19 9.95 6.95
C GLU A 110 -1.24 9.82 7.50
N GLY A 111 -2.25 10.09 6.68
CA GLY A 111 -3.65 9.94 7.07
C GLY A 111 -4.03 8.50 7.45
N ILE A 112 -3.53 7.51 6.70
CA ILE A 112 -3.76 6.09 7.00
C ILE A 112 -3.08 5.68 8.31
N MET A 113 -1.84 6.12 8.55
CA MET A 113 -1.16 5.88 9.82
C MET A 113 -1.92 6.50 10.98
N GLU A 114 -2.45 7.70 10.81
CA GLU A 114 -3.29 8.36 11.80
C GLU A 114 -4.56 7.54 12.12
N PHE A 115 -5.24 7.00 11.11
CA PHE A 115 -6.38 6.09 11.30
C PHE A 115 -6.02 4.80 12.03
N LEU A 116 -4.90 4.19 11.70
CA LEU A 116 -4.46 2.95 12.34
C LEU A 116 -4.06 3.18 13.81
N LEU A 117 -3.53 4.36 14.13
CA LEU A 117 -3.02 4.68 15.46
C LEU A 117 -4.06 5.35 16.37
N VAL A 118 -5.14 5.94 15.82
CA VAL A 118 -6.10 6.73 16.60
C VAL A 118 -6.67 5.98 17.81
N ASN A 119 -7.01 4.71 17.65
CA ASN A 119 -7.51 3.84 18.71
C ASN A 119 -6.56 2.71 19.10
N HIS A 120 -5.38 2.63 18.46
CA HIS A 120 -4.40 1.61 18.83
C HIS A 120 -3.87 1.88 20.24
N PRO A 121 -3.82 0.85 21.15
CA PRO A 121 -3.40 1.06 22.52
C PRO A 121 -1.92 1.42 22.64
N LEU A 122 -1.56 2.18 23.66
CA LEU A 122 -0.16 2.53 23.97
C LEU A 122 0.53 1.41 24.77
N ASP A 123 0.43 0.20 24.25
CA ASP A 123 0.87 -1.03 24.89
C ASP A 123 2.26 -1.51 24.43
N CYS A 124 2.99 -0.74 23.65
CA CYS A 124 4.28 -1.20 23.11
C CYS A 124 5.22 -1.80 24.18
N PRO A 125 5.34 -1.26 25.38
CA PRO A 125 6.22 -1.83 26.41
C PRO A 125 5.82 -3.23 26.93
N ILE A 126 4.55 -3.63 26.73
CA ILE A 126 4.00 -4.92 27.15
C ILE A 126 3.44 -5.72 25.99
N CYS A 127 3.67 -5.31 24.75
CA CYS A 127 3.18 -5.96 23.56
C CYS A 127 4.22 -6.98 23.02
N ASP A 128 3.79 -8.21 22.79
CA ASP A 128 4.67 -9.28 22.28
C ASP A 128 5.27 -8.99 20.92
N GLN A 129 4.63 -8.11 20.12
CA GLN A 129 5.09 -7.72 18.79
C GLN A 129 6.11 -6.58 18.81
N ALA A 130 6.32 -5.90 19.95
CA ALA A 130 7.23 -4.76 20.05
C ALA A 130 8.67 -5.13 19.63
N GLY A 131 9.32 -4.23 18.89
CA GLY A 131 10.67 -4.44 18.36
C GLY A 131 10.74 -5.10 16.98
N GLU A 132 9.70 -5.84 16.57
CA GLU A 132 9.55 -6.42 15.22
C GLU A 132 8.18 -6.06 14.61
N CYS A 133 7.64 -4.91 15.00
CA CYS A 133 6.29 -4.47 14.65
C CYS A 133 6.32 -3.50 13.47
N ARG A 134 5.78 -3.94 12.33
CA ARG A 134 5.66 -3.07 11.14
C ARG A 134 4.77 -1.83 11.38
N LEU A 135 3.86 -1.86 12.37
CA LEU A 135 3.11 -0.66 12.73
C LEU A 135 4.01 0.39 13.38
N GLN A 136 4.94 -0.02 14.25
CA GLN A 136 5.93 0.89 14.84
C GLN A 136 6.89 1.45 13.78
N GLU A 137 7.43 0.60 12.90
CA GLU A 137 8.31 1.02 11.81
C GLU A 137 7.61 2.04 10.91
N PHE A 138 6.44 1.71 10.40
CA PHE A 138 5.69 2.59 9.50
C PHE A 138 5.14 3.85 10.19
N ALA A 139 4.91 3.82 11.50
CA ALA A 139 4.58 5.02 12.25
C ALA A 139 5.73 6.02 12.28
N THR A 140 6.98 5.51 12.35
CA THR A 140 8.20 6.33 12.29
C THR A 140 8.47 6.84 10.87
N ASP A 141 8.34 5.97 9.86
CA ASP A 141 8.73 6.29 8.49
C ASP A 141 7.69 7.13 7.74
N TYR A 142 6.41 6.94 8.03
CA TYR A 142 5.30 7.52 7.27
C TYR A 142 4.29 8.28 8.11
N GLY A 143 4.40 8.24 9.43
CA GLY A 143 3.50 8.92 10.35
C GLY A 143 3.92 10.35 10.65
N ARG A 144 3.01 11.12 11.26
CA ARG A 144 3.27 12.53 11.65
C ARG A 144 4.18 12.69 12.87
N GLY A 145 4.44 11.63 13.64
CA GLY A 145 5.19 11.67 14.88
C GLY A 145 4.44 12.26 16.09
N TYR A 146 3.21 12.72 15.91
CA TYR A 146 2.34 13.23 16.98
C TYR A 146 0.87 12.90 16.71
N SER A 147 0.04 12.89 17.75
CA SER A 147 -1.40 12.70 17.65
C SER A 147 -2.15 14.03 17.68
N ARG A 148 -3.12 14.20 16.79
CA ARG A 148 -4.11 15.29 16.83
C ARG A 148 -5.37 14.91 17.61
N TYR A 149 -5.47 13.63 18.00
CA TYR A 149 -6.62 13.07 18.70
C TYR A 149 -6.51 13.38 20.20
N VAL A 150 -7.51 14.05 20.75
CA VAL A 150 -7.55 14.53 22.13
C VAL A 150 -8.54 13.76 23.01
N GLU A 151 -9.38 12.92 22.40
CA GLU A 151 -10.34 12.10 23.12
C GLU A 151 -9.71 10.82 23.65
N ARG A 152 -10.42 10.11 24.51
CA ARG A 152 -9.97 8.79 24.98
C ARG A 152 -10.07 7.76 23.86
N LYS A 153 -9.05 6.93 23.75
CA LYS A 153 -9.08 5.77 22.83
C LYS A 153 -10.19 4.82 23.20
N ASN A 154 -10.80 4.21 22.19
CA ASN A 154 -11.80 3.16 22.39
C ASN A 154 -11.15 1.92 22.99
N VAL A 155 -11.68 1.46 24.12
CA VAL A 155 -11.23 0.24 24.78
C VAL A 155 -12.01 -0.95 24.24
N LYS A 156 -11.29 -1.99 23.82
CA LYS A 156 -11.84 -3.25 23.30
C LYS A 156 -11.36 -4.43 24.15
N PRO A 157 -12.00 -5.61 24.07
CA PRO A 157 -11.53 -6.79 24.76
C PRO A 157 -10.12 -7.19 24.33
N LYS A 158 -9.27 -7.55 25.31
CA LYS A 158 -7.89 -7.98 25.04
C LYS A 158 -7.70 -9.50 24.94
N ARG A 159 -8.69 -10.28 25.33
CA ARG A 159 -8.60 -11.74 25.38
C ARG A 159 -9.89 -12.40 24.91
N THR A 160 -10.25 -12.11 23.67
CA THR A 160 -11.42 -12.72 23.02
C THR A 160 -11.06 -14.13 22.56
N ARG A 161 -11.68 -15.15 23.11
CA ARG A 161 -11.46 -16.54 22.72
C ARG A 161 -12.20 -16.84 21.42
N LEU A 162 -11.46 -17.21 20.39
CA LEU A 162 -11.97 -17.63 19.09
C LEU A 162 -11.95 -19.16 18.91
N GLY A 163 -12.01 -19.89 20.00
CA GLY A 163 -11.94 -21.34 20.04
C GLY A 163 -10.92 -21.83 21.06
N PRO A 164 -10.60 -23.14 21.08
CA PRO A 164 -9.76 -23.72 22.11
C PRO A 164 -8.28 -23.31 22.02
N ARG A 165 -7.82 -22.85 20.87
CA ARG A 165 -6.39 -22.60 20.60
C ARG A 165 -6.05 -21.18 20.18
N VAL A 166 -7.04 -20.33 19.90
CA VAL A 166 -6.83 -18.98 19.42
C VAL A 166 -7.42 -17.97 20.38
N THR A 167 -6.61 -17.01 20.80
CA THR A 167 -7.05 -15.85 21.57
C THR A 167 -6.69 -14.59 20.77
N LEU A 168 -7.67 -13.71 20.58
CA LEU A 168 -7.52 -12.46 19.85
C LEU A 168 -7.42 -11.29 20.84
N ASP A 169 -6.46 -10.42 20.64
CA ASP A 169 -6.43 -9.08 21.23
C ASP A 169 -7.09 -8.11 20.26
N ASP A 170 -8.35 -7.78 20.47
CA ASP A 170 -9.14 -6.91 19.60
C ASP A 170 -8.60 -5.48 19.58
N GLU A 171 -7.96 -5.05 20.66
CA GLU A 171 -7.49 -3.68 20.81
C GLU A 171 -6.19 -3.45 20.05
N ARG A 172 -5.29 -4.44 20.04
CA ARG A 172 -4.03 -4.41 19.28
C ARG A 172 -4.20 -4.79 17.81
N CYS A 173 -5.31 -5.40 17.45
CA CYS A 173 -5.61 -5.82 16.10
C CYS A 173 -5.80 -4.62 15.17
N ILE A 174 -5.04 -4.55 14.06
CA ILE A 174 -5.16 -3.51 13.01
C ILE A 174 -6.13 -3.88 11.89
N LEU A 175 -6.92 -4.93 12.05
CA LEU A 175 -7.95 -5.39 11.11
C LEU A 175 -7.42 -5.70 9.69
N CYS A 176 -6.19 -6.16 9.56
CA CYS A 176 -5.57 -6.47 8.26
C CYS A 176 -6.16 -7.70 7.56
N SER A 177 -6.99 -8.49 8.23
CA SER A 177 -7.68 -9.68 7.73
C SER A 177 -6.78 -10.83 7.22
N ARG A 178 -5.46 -10.82 7.50
CA ARG A 178 -4.58 -11.93 7.07
C ARG A 178 -4.99 -13.27 7.68
N CYS A 179 -5.29 -13.30 8.98
CA CYS A 179 -5.73 -14.53 9.66
C CYS A 179 -7.01 -15.11 9.06
N ILE A 180 -8.00 -14.25 8.74
CA ILE A 180 -9.28 -14.67 8.14
C ILE A 180 -9.08 -15.24 6.73
N ARG A 181 -8.13 -14.70 5.96
CA ARG A 181 -7.85 -15.16 4.59
C ARG A 181 -6.92 -16.38 4.55
N PHE A 182 -6.25 -16.66 5.65
CA PHE A 182 -5.42 -17.86 5.81
C PHE A 182 -6.27 -19.10 6.16
N CYS A 183 -7.31 -18.94 6.99
CA CYS A 183 -8.28 -20.00 7.30
C CYS A 183 -9.34 -20.11 6.21
#